data_e5d117582d3f37a65b67f54a092828ed
#
_entry.id   e5d117582d3f37a65b67f54a092828ed
#
_cell.length_a   1.000
_cell.length_b   1.000
_cell.length_c   1.000
_cell.angle_alpha   90.00
_cell.angle_beta   90.00
_cell.angle_gamma   90.00
#
_symmetry.space_group_name_H-M   'P 1'
#
loop_
_entity.id
_entity.type
_entity.pdbx_description
1 polymer ?
#
loop_
_entity_poly.entity_id
_entity_poly.type
_entity_poly.pdbx_seq_one_letter_code
_entity_poly.pdbx_strand_id
1 'polypeptide(L)'
;MPTSVNVLRSLTQWAGGLAALFLVFVATPISSSGDNPSAGYGPKIFSRKPLKRMQEISILYGGLTICVFVALKVAGMGFFDSFVHSLTASSTGGFSTKVSSVSSFQSGPIEWVLICAMFLGGLNLGVIWWIGKRKLHNIKSNNELRLYLLMSFGGAVLFWLKGDFLGSFSYQVRDAFFKVASLLSTTGFVNKGWDCLLYTSPSPRDIGE
;
A
#
# COMPACT_ATOMS: atom_id res chain seq x y z
N MET A 1 2.89 13.11 -19.56
CA MET A 1 1.46 12.84 -19.80
C MET A 1 0.63 14.05 -19.39
N PRO A 2 -0.52 14.35 -20.04
CA PRO A 2 -1.41 15.42 -19.60
C PRO A 2 -1.90 15.20 -18.17
N THR A 3 -2.05 16.28 -17.40
CA THR A 3 -2.51 16.25 -16.00
C THR A 3 -3.88 15.58 -15.84
N SER A 4 -4.78 15.81 -16.80
CA SER A 4 -6.12 15.21 -16.84
C SER A 4 -6.10 13.68 -16.91
N VAL A 5 -5.18 13.11 -17.69
CA VAL A 5 -5.03 11.66 -17.81
C VAL A 5 -4.52 11.04 -16.51
N ASN A 6 -3.58 11.70 -15.82
CA ASN A 6 -3.07 11.21 -14.53
C ASN A 6 -4.18 11.22 -13.46
N VAL A 7 -5.02 12.26 -13.43
CA VAL A 7 -6.17 12.31 -12.52
C VAL A 7 -7.17 11.21 -12.83
N LEU A 8 -7.53 11.05 -14.11
CA LEU A 8 -8.48 10.01 -14.52
C LEU A 8 -7.99 8.60 -14.11
N ARG A 9 -6.73 8.27 -14.39
CA ARG A 9 -6.13 6.97 -14.02
C ARG A 9 -6.15 6.74 -12.51
N SER A 10 -5.77 7.74 -11.71
CA SER A 10 -5.75 7.61 -10.26
C SER A 10 -7.14 7.50 -9.65
N LEU A 11 -8.13 8.23 -10.19
CA LEU A 11 -9.52 8.15 -9.75
C LEU A 11 -10.16 6.82 -10.12
N THR A 12 -9.97 6.34 -11.35
CA THR A 12 -10.49 5.03 -11.78
C THR A 12 -9.86 3.88 -10.98
N GLN A 13 -8.56 3.96 -10.69
CA GLN A 13 -7.88 2.99 -9.83
C GLN A 13 -8.44 3.02 -8.40
N TRP A 14 -8.63 4.20 -7.84
CA TRP A 14 -9.17 4.38 -6.49
C TRP A 14 -10.60 3.86 -6.39
N ALA A 15 -11.45 4.21 -7.35
CA ALA A 15 -12.83 3.72 -7.42
C ALA A 15 -12.90 2.20 -7.64
N GLY A 16 -12.01 1.65 -8.48
CA GLY A 16 -11.87 0.21 -8.70
C GLY A 16 -11.47 -0.54 -7.43
N GLY A 17 -10.52 0.01 -6.66
CA GLY A 17 -10.13 -0.54 -5.36
C GLY A 17 -11.29 -0.59 -4.37
N LEU A 18 -12.08 0.50 -4.29
CA LEU A 18 -13.27 0.54 -3.43
C LEU A 18 -14.34 -0.46 -3.90
N ALA A 19 -14.58 -0.57 -5.21
CA ALA A 19 -15.52 -1.53 -5.77
C ALA A 19 -15.09 -2.98 -5.50
N ALA A 20 -13.81 -3.30 -5.63
CA ALA A 20 -13.27 -4.62 -5.31
C ALA A 20 -13.47 -4.97 -3.81
N LEU A 21 -13.22 -4.00 -2.92
CA LEU A 21 -13.51 -4.18 -1.50
C LEU A 21 -14.99 -4.47 -1.24
N PHE A 22 -15.91 -3.76 -1.88
CA PHE A 22 -17.34 -4.02 -1.76
C PHE A 22 -17.69 -5.42 -2.24
N LEU A 23 -17.16 -5.85 -3.40
CA LEU A 23 -17.40 -7.20 -3.93
C LEU A 23 -16.94 -8.28 -2.95
N VAL A 24 -15.73 -8.16 -2.42
CA VAL A 24 -15.20 -9.13 -1.45
C VAL A 24 -16.06 -9.18 -0.19
N PHE A 25 -16.44 -8.03 0.37
CA PHE A 25 -17.23 -8.00 1.61
C PHE A 25 -18.71 -8.31 1.45
N VAL A 26 -19.27 -8.16 0.26
CA VAL A 26 -20.66 -8.57 -0.06
C VAL A 26 -20.70 -10.04 -0.44
N ALA A 27 -19.72 -10.52 -1.23
CA ALA A 27 -19.67 -11.90 -1.70
C ALA A 27 -19.27 -12.89 -0.59
N THR A 28 -18.55 -12.46 0.45
CA THR A 28 -18.25 -13.32 1.59
C THR A 28 -19.47 -13.35 2.51
N PRO A 29 -20.31 -14.42 2.47
CA PRO A 29 -21.42 -14.56 3.40
C PRO A 29 -20.84 -14.58 4.82
N ILE A 30 -21.49 -13.85 5.74
CA ILE A 30 -21.24 -14.03 7.16
C ILE A 30 -21.76 -15.44 7.44
N SER A 31 -20.89 -16.43 7.37
CA SER A 31 -21.22 -17.77 7.78
C SER A 31 -21.59 -17.74 9.26
N SER A 32 -22.87 -17.62 9.51
CA SER A 32 -23.46 -17.64 10.85
C SER A 32 -23.74 -19.07 11.31
N SER A 33 -23.20 -20.06 10.62
CA SER A 33 -23.48 -21.47 10.90
C SER A 33 -22.20 -22.19 11.28
N GLY A 34 -22.05 -22.44 12.56
CA GLY A 34 -21.10 -23.43 13.07
C GLY A 34 -19.87 -22.89 13.75
N ASP A 35 -19.55 -23.54 14.82
CA ASP A 35 -18.51 -23.32 15.82
C ASP A 35 -17.04 -23.29 15.34
N ASN A 36 -16.78 -22.99 14.07
CA ASN A 36 -15.42 -22.83 13.56
C ASN A 36 -15.10 -21.35 13.30
N PRO A 37 -14.35 -20.70 14.20
CA PRO A 37 -13.93 -19.31 14.02
C PRO A 37 -12.92 -19.09 12.89
N SER A 38 -12.41 -20.16 12.27
CA SER A 38 -11.37 -20.14 11.23
C SER A 38 -11.89 -20.12 9.79
N ALA A 39 -13.19 -20.27 9.53
CA ALA A 39 -13.73 -20.38 8.17
C ALA A 39 -14.34 -19.09 7.60
N GLY A 40 -14.33 -17.98 8.32
CA GLY A 40 -14.91 -16.72 7.86
C GLY A 40 -13.81 -15.69 7.56
N TYR A 41 -13.54 -15.42 6.31
CA TYR A 41 -12.67 -14.33 5.82
C TYR A 41 -13.30 -12.93 6.04
N GLY A 42 -14.03 -12.75 7.12
CA GLY A 42 -14.56 -11.44 7.48
C GLY A 42 -14.46 -11.23 8.98
N PRO A 43 -13.69 -10.25 9.45
CA PRO A 43 -13.66 -9.97 10.87
C PRO A 43 -15.09 -9.62 11.32
N LYS A 44 -15.54 -10.20 12.44
CA LYS A 44 -16.79 -9.84 13.16
C LYS A 44 -16.87 -8.34 13.54
N ILE A 45 -16.08 -7.52 12.92
CA ILE A 45 -15.78 -6.12 13.21
C ILE A 45 -16.75 -5.20 12.51
N PHE A 46 -17.14 -5.54 11.28
CA PHE A 46 -18.07 -4.74 10.49
C PHE A 46 -19.52 -5.12 10.76
N SER A 47 -20.41 -4.16 10.55
CA SER A 47 -21.85 -4.36 10.72
C SER A 47 -22.38 -5.57 9.94
N ARG A 48 -23.34 -6.31 10.51
CA ARG A 48 -24.04 -7.40 9.81
C ARG A 48 -24.92 -6.89 8.66
N LYS A 49 -25.35 -5.62 8.71
CA LYS A 49 -26.17 -5.01 7.65
C LYS A 49 -25.25 -4.59 6.49
N PRO A 50 -25.48 -5.06 5.25
CA PRO A 50 -24.58 -4.82 4.12
C PRO A 50 -24.35 -3.33 3.84
N LEU A 51 -25.39 -2.51 3.87
CA LEU A 51 -25.29 -1.07 3.64
C LEU A 51 -24.41 -0.35 4.69
N LYS A 52 -24.59 -0.69 5.98
CA LYS A 52 -23.74 -0.12 7.05
C LYS A 52 -22.29 -0.54 6.88
N ARG A 53 -22.06 -1.80 6.49
CA ARG A 53 -20.70 -2.30 6.23
C ARG A 53 -20.03 -1.56 5.09
N MET A 54 -20.75 -1.33 3.98
CA MET A 54 -20.24 -0.54 2.87
C MET A 54 -19.88 0.89 3.30
N GLN A 55 -20.71 1.53 4.12
CA GLN A 55 -20.42 2.85 4.67
C GLN A 55 -19.17 2.85 5.56
N GLU A 56 -19.03 1.88 6.46
CA GLU A 56 -17.86 1.74 7.33
C GLU A 56 -16.57 1.55 6.53
N ILE A 57 -16.60 0.72 5.48
CA ILE A 57 -15.46 0.50 4.57
C ILE A 57 -15.13 1.78 3.81
N SER A 58 -16.13 2.48 3.26
CA SER A 58 -15.91 3.74 2.53
C SER A 58 -15.29 4.81 3.41
N ILE A 59 -15.77 4.95 4.64
CA ILE A 59 -15.23 5.92 5.61
C ILE A 59 -13.78 5.58 5.95
N LEU A 60 -13.47 4.31 6.18
CA LEU A 60 -12.12 3.87 6.49
C LEU A 60 -11.16 4.11 5.32
N TYR A 61 -11.56 3.71 4.12
CA TYR A 61 -10.77 3.85 2.91
C TYR A 61 -10.56 5.32 2.51
N GLY A 62 -11.62 6.13 2.55
CA GLY A 62 -11.54 7.57 2.32
C GLY A 62 -10.71 8.28 3.39
N GLY A 63 -10.89 7.89 4.66
CA GLY A 63 -10.10 8.42 5.77
C GLY A 63 -8.61 8.12 5.63
N LEU A 64 -8.24 6.89 5.21
CA LEU A 64 -6.86 6.54 4.90
C LEU A 64 -6.31 7.43 3.78
N THR A 65 -7.06 7.61 2.69
CA THR A 65 -6.66 8.46 1.56
C THR A 65 -6.41 9.91 2.00
N ILE A 66 -7.30 10.47 2.81
CA ILE A 66 -7.14 11.84 3.34
C ILE A 66 -5.91 11.93 4.25
N CYS A 67 -5.71 10.94 5.11
CA CYS A 67 -4.55 10.89 6.00
C CYS A 67 -3.24 10.88 5.21
N VAL A 68 -3.15 10.04 4.18
CA VAL A 68 -1.98 9.97 3.28
C VAL A 68 -1.79 11.29 2.53
N PHE A 69 -2.87 11.91 2.03
CA PHE A 69 -2.81 13.20 1.37
C PHE A 69 -2.20 14.28 2.27
N VAL A 70 -2.72 14.40 3.49
CA VAL A 70 -2.21 15.39 4.46
C VAL A 70 -0.75 15.10 4.81
N ALA A 71 -0.39 13.85 5.05
CA ALA A 71 0.97 13.46 5.36
C ALA A 71 1.96 13.80 4.23
N LEU A 72 1.58 13.56 2.97
CA LEU A 72 2.40 13.93 1.80
C LEU A 72 2.54 15.45 1.66
N LYS A 73 1.48 16.22 1.96
CA LYS A 73 1.53 17.68 1.98
C LYS A 73 2.50 18.19 3.03
N VAL A 74 2.45 17.65 4.23
CA VAL A 74 3.37 18.00 5.34
C VAL A 74 4.80 17.59 5.01
N ALA A 75 5.00 16.48 4.28
CA ALA A 75 6.31 16.04 3.80
C ALA A 75 6.89 16.95 2.69
N GLY A 76 6.15 17.96 2.22
CA GLY A 76 6.61 18.94 1.22
C GLY A 76 6.28 18.60 -0.23
N MET A 77 5.41 17.63 -0.49
CA MET A 77 4.94 17.32 -1.85
C MET A 77 3.95 18.39 -2.36
N GLY A 78 4.00 18.70 -3.66
CA GLY A 78 3.06 19.61 -4.32
C GLY A 78 1.61 19.15 -4.17
N PHE A 79 0.64 20.09 -4.21
CA PHE A 79 -0.78 19.76 -3.99
C PHE A 79 -1.28 18.69 -4.96
N PHE A 80 -1.04 18.89 -6.25
CA PHE A 80 -1.47 17.96 -7.30
C PHE A 80 -0.80 16.58 -7.15
N ASP A 81 0.50 16.56 -6.91
CA ASP A 81 1.24 15.32 -6.73
C ASP A 81 0.78 14.57 -5.48
N SER A 82 0.53 15.28 -4.36
CA SER A 82 0.00 14.68 -3.13
C SER A 82 -1.38 14.07 -3.35
N PHE A 83 -2.25 14.73 -4.12
CA PHE A 83 -3.59 14.24 -4.43
C PHE A 83 -3.53 12.94 -5.23
N VAL A 84 -2.79 12.93 -6.34
CA VAL A 84 -2.64 11.73 -7.18
C VAL A 84 -1.99 10.58 -6.41
N HIS A 85 -0.89 10.85 -5.69
CA HIS A 85 -0.18 9.80 -4.95
C HIS A 85 -0.98 9.26 -3.76
N SER A 86 -1.81 10.07 -3.11
CA SER A 86 -2.68 9.58 -2.03
C SER A 86 -3.75 8.61 -2.54
N LEU A 87 -4.35 8.90 -3.70
CA LEU A 87 -5.31 8.00 -4.34
C LEU A 87 -4.65 6.67 -4.73
N THR A 88 -3.48 6.74 -5.36
CA THR A 88 -2.79 5.55 -5.87
C THR A 88 -2.11 4.74 -4.78
N ALA A 89 -1.63 5.37 -3.71
CA ALA A 89 -1.03 4.66 -2.56
C ALA A 89 -2.09 3.94 -1.74
N SER A 90 -3.27 4.55 -1.48
CA SER A 90 -4.35 3.92 -0.73
C SER A 90 -5.03 2.79 -1.50
N SER A 91 -5.07 2.86 -2.84
CA SER A 91 -5.57 1.79 -3.71
C SER A 91 -4.51 0.79 -4.16
N THR A 92 -3.27 0.91 -3.65
CA THR A 92 -2.12 0.09 -4.06
C THR A 92 -1.91 0.05 -5.58
N GLY A 93 -2.13 1.19 -6.26
CA GLY A 93 -2.11 1.27 -7.74
C GLY A 93 -0.79 1.67 -8.37
N GLY A 94 0.14 2.29 -7.60
CA GLY A 94 1.51 2.62 -8.01
C GLY A 94 1.68 3.66 -9.11
N PHE A 95 0.62 4.35 -9.51
CA PHE A 95 0.73 5.40 -10.54
C PHE A 95 1.36 6.66 -9.96
N SER A 96 2.30 7.24 -10.71
CA SER A 96 2.94 8.50 -10.38
C SER A 96 2.69 9.57 -11.45
N THR A 97 2.73 10.82 -11.06
CA THR A 97 2.71 11.98 -11.95
C THR A 97 4.04 12.18 -12.69
N LYS A 98 5.11 11.57 -12.18
CA LYS A 98 6.48 11.68 -12.71
C LYS A 98 6.90 10.41 -13.44
N VAL A 99 7.68 10.55 -14.49
CA VAL A 99 8.20 9.43 -15.29
C VAL A 99 9.05 8.48 -14.46
N SER A 100 9.94 9.03 -13.63
CA SER A 100 10.79 8.24 -12.72
C SER A 100 10.10 7.90 -11.40
N SER A 101 8.77 7.87 -11.36
CA SER A 101 7.98 7.56 -10.15
C SER A 101 8.39 8.41 -8.93
N VAL A 102 8.54 7.80 -7.77
CA VAL A 102 8.86 8.47 -6.51
C VAL A 102 10.31 8.99 -6.48
N SER A 103 11.22 8.38 -7.25
CA SER A 103 12.63 8.83 -7.31
C SER A 103 12.79 10.29 -7.76
N SER A 104 11.82 10.83 -8.49
CA SER A 104 11.84 12.24 -8.94
C SER A 104 11.75 13.26 -7.81
N PHE A 105 11.19 12.89 -6.67
CA PHE A 105 11.01 13.84 -5.55
C PHE A 105 12.27 14.01 -4.69
N GLN A 106 13.20 13.06 -4.72
CA GLN A 106 14.48 13.06 -3.99
C GLN A 106 14.35 13.46 -2.51
N SER A 107 13.23 13.13 -1.89
CA SER A 107 12.87 13.54 -0.54
C SER A 107 12.67 12.34 0.37
N GLY A 108 13.51 12.22 1.41
CA GLY A 108 13.39 11.16 2.41
C GLY A 108 12.06 11.15 3.15
N PRO A 109 11.53 12.29 3.61
CA PRO A 109 10.21 12.36 4.26
C PRO A 109 9.08 11.84 3.37
N ILE A 110 9.07 12.18 2.08
CA ILE A 110 8.05 11.69 1.13
C ILE A 110 8.13 10.18 0.99
N GLU A 111 9.33 9.62 0.85
CA GLU A 111 9.52 8.16 0.76
C GLU A 111 9.02 7.45 2.02
N TRP A 112 9.30 7.96 3.23
CA TRP A 112 8.81 7.37 4.48
C TRP A 112 7.28 7.40 4.59
N VAL A 113 6.64 8.50 4.19
CA VAL A 113 5.18 8.59 4.16
C VAL A 113 4.59 7.55 3.20
N LEU A 114 5.19 7.40 2.01
CA LEU A 114 4.75 6.40 1.04
C LEU A 114 4.99 4.96 1.52
N ILE A 115 6.11 4.68 2.20
CA ILE A 115 6.35 3.39 2.84
C ILE A 115 5.22 3.06 3.83
N CYS A 116 4.90 3.99 4.73
CA CYS A 116 3.80 3.80 5.67
C CYS A 116 2.44 3.62 4.97
N ALA A 117 2.18 4.41 3.93
CA ALA A 117 0.94 4.30 3.15
C ALA A 117 0.81 2.95 2.44
N MET A 118 1.89 2.47 1.82
CA MET A 118 1.94 1.15 1.18
C MET A 118 1.75 0.01 2.18
N PHE A 119 2.41 0.08 3.34
CA PHE A 119 2.22 -0.91 4.40
C PHE A 119 0.79 -0.93 4.91
N LEU A 120 0.17 0.23 5.12
CA LEU A 120 -1.23 0.32 5.54
C LEU A 120 -2.19 -0.17 4.45
N GLY A 121 -1.94 0.20 3.19
CA GLY A 121 -2.74 -0.26 2.03
C GLY A 121 -2.68 -1.78 1.82
N GLY A 122 -1.55 -2.40 2.13
CA GLY A 122 -1.37 -3.85 2.06
C GLY A 122 -1.94 -4.63 3.26
N LEU A 123 -2.34 -3.93 4.35
CA LEU A 123 -2.94 -4.58 5.51
C LEU A 123 -4.42 -4.89 5.28
N ASN A 124 -4.88 -5.95 5.94
CA ASN A 124 -6.31 -6.24 6.05
C ASN A 124 -7.04 -5.05 6.70
N LEU A 125 -8.13 -4.60 6.07
CA LEU A 125 -8.96 -3.48 6.57
C LEU A 125 -9.43 -3.66 8.01
N GLY A 126 -9.61 -4.90 8.45
CA GLY A 126 -9.94 -5.20 9.84
C GLY A 126 -8.85 -4.78 10.82
N VAL A 127 -7.59 -4.94 10.45
CA VAL A 127 -6.46 -4.51 11.28
C VAL A 127 -6.42 -2.98 11.36
N ILE A 128 -6.64 -2.29 10.24
CA ILE A 128 -6.72 -0.82 10.22
C ILE A 128 -7.87 -0.31 11.11
N TRP A 129 -9.03 -0.99 11.06
CA TRP A 129 -10.15 -0.67 11.95
C TRP A 129 -9.80 -0.86 13.43
N TRP A 130 -9.09 -1.93 13.81
CA TRP A 130 -8.66 -2.17 15.19
C TRP A 130 -7.66 -1.10 15.65
N ILE A 131 -6.74 -0.69 14.77
CA ILE A 131 -5.82 0.43 15.04
C ILE A 131 -6.61 1.70 15.34
N GLY A 132 -7.59 2.06 14.49
CA GLY A 132 -8.45 3.23 14.68
C GLY A 132 -9.28 3.20 15.96
N LYS A 133 -9.72 2.00 16.41
CA LYS A 133 -10.46 1.79 17.66
C LYS A 133 -9.57 1.53 18.88
N ARG A 134 -8.25 1.61 18.74
CA ARG A 134 -7.24 1.35 19.80
C ARG A 134 -7.39 -0.03 20.48
N LYS A 135 -7.92 -1.02 19.78
CA LYS A 135 -8.06 -2.40 20.27
C LYS A 135 -6.77 -3.20 20.08
N LEU A 136 -5.71 -2.79 20.79
CA LEU A 136 -4.36 -3.35 20.64
C LEU A 136 -4.27 -4.84 20.98
N HIS A 137 -5.15 -5.35 21.85
CA HIS A 137 -5.18 -6.77 22.21
C HIS A 137 -5.46 -7.66 20.99
N ASN A 138 -6.43 -7.27 20.16
CA ASN A 138 -6.79 -8.03 18.96
C ASN A 138 -5.69 -8.00 17.89
N ILE A 139 -4.89 -6.92 17.88
CA ILE A 139 -3.75 -6.76 16.95
C ILE A 139 -2.63 -7.74 17.32
N LYS A 140 -2.31 -7.86 18.62
CA LYS A 140 -1.24 -8.77 19.09
C LYS A 140 -1.56 -10.25 18.84
N SER A 141 -2.83 -10.62 18.86
CA SER A 141 -3.29 -12.00 18.64
C SER A 141 -3.47 -12.36 17.15
N ASN A 142 -3.23 -11.41 16.23
CA ASN A 142 -3.45 -11.66 14.81
C ASN A 142 -2.20 -12.26 14.16
N ASN A 143 -2.29 -13.54 13.78
CA ASN A 143 -1.19 -14.26 13.12
C ASN A 143 -0.91 -13.72 11.70
N GLU A 144 -1.91 -13.24 10.99
CA GLU A 144 -1.78 -12.62 9.65
C GLU A 144 -0.90 -11.38 9.71
N LEU A 145 -1.17 -10.48 10.67
CA LEU A 145 -0.34 -9.30 10.88
C LEU A 145 1.10 -9.66 11.28
N ARG A 146 1.26 -10.67 12.17
CA ARG A 146 2.59 -11.13 12.58
C ARG A 146 3.38 -11.64 11.39
N LEU A 147 2.76 -12.46 10.54
CA LEU A 147 3.39 -12.97 9.32
C LEU A 147 3.76 -11.85 8.36
N TYR A 148 2.84 -10.89 8.14
CA TYR A 148 3.07 -9.73 7.29
C TYR A 148 4.25 -8.89 7.74
N LEU A 149 4.34 -8.60 9.05
CA LEU A 149 5.48 -7.89 9.63
C LEU A 149 6.79 -8.69 9.52
N LEU A 150 6.73 -10.00 9.76
CA LEU A 150 7.91 -10.87 9.65
C LEU A 150 8.43 -10.90 8.21
N MET A 151 7.55 -11.03 7.22
CA MET A 151 7.92 -10.95 5.79
C MET A 151 8.46 -9.57 5.42
N SER A 152 7.88 -8.49 5.99
CA SER A 152 8.33 -7.13 5.75
C SER A 152 9.75 -6.89 6.28
N PHE A 153 10.01 -7.27 7.52
CA PHE A 153 11.34 -7.13 8.12
C PHE A 153 12.36 -8.08 7.47
N GLY A 154 11.99 -9.34 7.27
CA GLY A 154 12.87 -10.32 6.61
C GLY A 154 13.23 -9.89 5.19
N GLY A 155 12.25 -9.42 4.41
CA GLY A 155 12.48 -8.88 3.09
C GLY A 155 13.37 -7.64 3.11
N ALA A 156 13.17 -6.72 4.08
CA ALA A 156 14.01 -5.52 4.21
C ALA A 156 15.48 -5.88 4.52
N VAL A 157 15.70 -6.86 5.40
CA VAL A 157 17.05 -7.37 5.68
C VAL A 157 17.67 -7.99 4.43
N LEU A 158 16.93 -8.80 3.68
CA LEU A 158 17.43 -9.41 2.44
C LEU A 158 17.81 -8.36 1.38
N PHE A 159 16.97 -7.32 1.19
CA PHE A 159 17.29 -6.23 0.27
C PHE A 159 18.46 -5.40 0.77
N TRP A 160 18.57 -5.17 2.08
CA TRP A 160 19.69 -4.47 2.65
C TRP A 160 21.01 -5.23 2.45
N LEU A 161 21.02 -6.56 2.67
CA LEU A 161 22.21 -7.40 2.50
C LEU A 161 22.65 -7.54 1.03
N LYS A 162 21.71 -7.47 0.08
CA LYS A 162 21.99 -7.55 -1.36
C LYS A 162 22.18 -6.18 -2.02
N GLY A 163 21.87 -5.09 -1.30
CA GLY A 163 22.01 -3.73 -1.83
C GLY A 163 23.46 -3.33 -1.95
N ASP A 164 23.76 -2.53 -2.98
CA ASP A 164 25.03 -1.83 -3.05
C ASP A 164 25.13 -0.88 -1.87
N PHE A 165 26.17 -1.04 -1.03
CA PHE A 165 26.40 -0.21 0.16
C PHE A 165 26.82 1.24 -0.19
N LEU A 166 26.30 1.79 -1.27
CA LEU A 166 26.49 3.15 -1.73
C LEU A 166 25.53 4.09 -0.99
N GLY A 167 26.08 4.98 -0.16
CA GLY A 167 25.33 6.01 0.55
C GLY A 167 25.26 5.83 2.07
N SER A 168 24.56 6.76 2.73
CA SER A 168 24.36 6.73 4.18
C SER A 168 23.53 5.53 4.62
N PHE A 169 23.82 4.96 5.78
CA PHE A 169 23.04 3.85 6.39
C PHE A 169 21.53 4.14 6.44
N SER A 170 21.15 5.37 6.77
CA SER A 170 19.74 5.80 6.77
C SER A 170 19.09 5.70 5.39
N TYR A 171 19.83 6.00 4.32
CA TYR A 171 19.36 5.86 2.95
C TYR A 171 19.15 4.38 2.58
N GLN A 172 20.10 3.52 2.90
CA GLN A 172 20.04 2.07 2.59
C GLN A 172 18.86 1.40 3.28
N VAL A 173 18.63 1.72 4.56
CA VAL A 173 17.47 1.19 5.32
C VAL A 173 16.16 1.65 4.70
N ARG A 174 16.04 2.95 4.36
CA ARG A 174 14.84 3.49 3.72
C ARG A 174 14.57 2.84 2.36
N ASP A 175 15.61 2.69 1.54
CA ASP A 175 15.53 2.04 0.23
C ASP A 175 15.05 0.59 0.33
N ALA A 176 15.61 -0.18 1.27
CA ALA A 176 15.20 -1.55 1.52
C ALA A 176 13.72 -1.65 1.93
N PHE A 177 13.29 -0.82 2.90
CA PHE A 177 11.89 -0.78 3.32
C PHE A 177 10.94 -0.33 2.21
N PHE A 178 11.36 0.61 1.37
CA PHE A 178 10.57 1.08 0.23
C PHE A 178 10.33 -0.05 -0.77
N LYS A 179 11.39 -0.77 -1.15
CA LYS A 179 11.31 -1.90 -2.08
C LYS A 179 10.37 -2.99 -1.54
N VAL A 180 10.55 -3.38 -0.29
CA VAL A 180 9.70 -4.39 0.35
C VAL A 180 8.25 -3.93 0.45
N ALA A 181 8.01 -2.69 0.89
CA ALA A 181 6.65 -2.15 0.98
C ALA A 181 5.96 -2.16 -0.38
N SER A 182 6.67 -1.73 -1.44
CA SER A 182 6.16 -1.70 -2.80
C SER A 182 5.81 -3.09 -3.34
N LEU A 183 6.64 -4.11 -3.06
CA LEU A 183 6.41 -5.48 -3.49
C LEU A 183 5.32 -6.18 -2.68
N LEU A 184 5.39 -6.14 -1.34
CA LEU A 184 4.42 -6.83 -0.48
C LEU A 184 3.01 -6.25 -0.58
N SER A 185 2.90 -4.93 -0.72
CA SER A 185 1.60 -4.29 -0.94
C SER A 185 1.12 -4.36 -2.39
N THR A 186 1.92 -4.92 -3.30
CA THR A 186 1.64 -4.95 -4.74
C THR A 186 1.43 -3.56 -5.37
N THR A 187 1.90 -2.50 -4.72
CA THR A 187 1.70 -1.12 -5.19
C THR A 187 2.53 -0.81 -6.44
N GLY A 188 3.80 -1.24 -6.48
CA GLY A 188 4.65 -1.06 -7.65
C GLY A 188 5.24 0.36 -7.81
N PHE A 189 5.31 1.17 -6.74
CA PHE A 189 6.09 2.40 -6.78
C PHE A 189 7.58 2.09 -6.89
N VAL A 190 8.29 2.93 -7.64
CA VAL A 190 9.72 2.80 -7.91
C VAL A 190 10.48 3.98 -7.31
N ASN A 191 11.57 3.70 -6.59
CA ASN A 191 12.54 4.68 -6.12
C ASN A 191 13.90 4.48 -6.83
N LYS A 192 14.92 5.26 -6.45
CA LYS A 192 16.28 5.08 -7.01
C LYS A 192 16.80 3.68 -6.69
N GLY A 193 17.44 3.05 -7.66
CA GLY A 193 18.08 1.72 -7.49
C GLY A 193 17.23 0.50 -7.88
N TRP A 194 16.04 0.72 -8.45
CA TRP A 194 15.27 -0.37 -9.06
C TRP A 194 15.81 -0.81 -10.43
N ASP A 195 16.55 0.06 -11.12
CA ASP A 195 17.08 -0.21 -12.45
C ASP A 195 17.99 -1.46 -12.46
N CYS A 196 18.68 -1.73 -11.36
CA CYS A 196 19.54 -2.90 -11.22
C CYS A 196 18.78 -4.24 -11.03
N LEU A 197 17.56 -4.23 -10.54
CA LEU A 197 16.79 -5.46 -10.27
C LEU A 197 15.93 -5.91 -11.47
N LEU A 198 15.50 -4.97 -12.31
CA LEU A 198 14.64 -5.27 -13.46
C LEU A 198 15.41 -5.49 -14.76
N TYR A 199 16.65 -5.00 -14.87
CA TYR A 199 17.47 -5.08 -16.07
C TYR A 199 18.51 -6.23 -16.09
N THR A 200 18.44 -7.17 -15.18
CA THR A 200 19.33 -8.36 -15.22
C THR A 200 18.91 -9.42 -16.24
N SER A 201 17.79 -9.23 -16.91
CA SER A 201 17.35 -10.11 -17.99
C SER A 201 17.05 -9.26 -19.23
N PRO A 202 17.92 -9.26 -20.25
CA PRO A 202 17.60 -8.61 -21.52
C PRO A 202 16.30 -9.22 -22.06
N SER A 203 15.37 -8.37 -22.48
CA SER A 203 14.15 -8.81 -23.12
C SER A 203 14.51 -9.71 -24.32
N PRO A 204 13.76 -10.79 -24.60
CA PRO A 204 13.97 -11.58 -25.82
C PRO A 204 13.92 -10.75 -27.11
N ARG A 205 13.43 -9.51 -27.04
CA ARG A 205 13.42 -8.55 -28.16
C ARG A 205 14.76 -7.82 -28.36
N ASP A 206 15.55 -7.70 -27.26
CA ASP A 206 16.84 -7.00 -27.31
C ASP A 206 18.00 -7.92 -27.76
N ILE A 207 17.74 -9.23 -27.90
CA ILE A 207 18.73 -10.24 -28.35
C ILE A 207 18.72 -10.39 -29.88
N GLY A 208 17.84 -9.71 -30.59
CA GLY A 208 17.61 -9.87 -32.04
C GLY A 208 18.22 -8.81 -32.95
N GLU A 209 19.02 -7.86 -32.44
CA GLU A 209 19.72 -6.87 -33.28
C GLU A 209 21.23 -7.04 -33.23
#